data_926dea9c265090ef697de1f809c0687f
#
_entry.id   926dea9c265090ef697de1f809c0687f
#
_cell.length_a   1.000
_cell.length_b   1.000
_cell.length_c   1.000
_cell.angle_alpha   90.00
_cell.angle_beta   90.00
_cell.angle_gamma   90.00
#
_symmetry.space_group_name_H-M   'P 1'
#
loop_
_entity.id
_entity.type
_entity.pdbx_description
1 polymer ?
#
loop_
_entity_poly.entity_id
_entity_poly.type
_entity_poly.pdbx_seq_one_letter_code
_entity_poly.pdbx_strand_id
1 'polypeptide(L)'
;MACVSFVSCQSQEEIKRERYITEGILVYKANCANCHQTKGEGLAALYPPIANSDYLVNKNKVICLIRYGQQGRIIVNGNQYNRPMPAHPQLSDLEVAEVVTYIYNQWGNEKKVTDVKMVAPVLEQCRTELNGPVTN
;
A
#
# COMPACT_ATOMS: atom_id res chain seq x y z
N MET A 1 36.72 6.05 34.26
CA MET A 1 35.42 5.66 33.70
C MET A 1 35.44 5.94 32.21
N ALA A 2 35.52 4.90 31.39
CA ALA A 2 35.51 5.06 29.92
C ALA A 2 34.06 4.99 29.43
N CYS A 3 33.53 6.10 28.89
CA CYS A 3 32.27 6.09 28.20
C CYS A 3 32.44 5.42 26.83
N VAL A 4 31.96 4.20 26.70
CA VAL A 4 31.84 3.54 25.40
C VAL A 4 30.59 4.08 24.72
N SER A 5 30.77 5.05 23.81
CA SER A 5 29.72 5.51 22.95
C SER A 5 29.42 4.43 21.90
N PHE A 6 28.31 3.72 22.06
CA PHE A 6 27.77 2.87 21.03
C PHE A 6 27.19 3.76 19.93
N VAL A 7 27.98 4.04 18.88
CA VAL A 7 27.48 4.60 17.64
C VAL A 7 26.72 3.48 16.95
N SER A 8 25.39 3.49 17.09
CA SER A 8 24.52 2.61 16.31
C SER A 8 24.56 3.11 14.86
N CYS A 9 25.35 2.43 14.01
CA CYS A 9 25.33 2.65 12.56
C CYS A 9 24.04 1.98 12.02
N GLN A 10 22.99 2.77 11.83
CA GLN A 10 21.85 2.32 11.03
C GLN A 10 22.32 2.04 9.60
N SER A 11 21.86 0.94 9.02
CA SER A 11 22.15 0.63 7.63
C SER A 11 21.42 1.62 6.69
N GLN A 12 21.96 1.85 5.49
CA GLN A 12 21.33 2.71 4.48
C GLN A 12 19.92 2.19 4.11
N GLU A 13 19.72 0.88 4.15
CA GLU A 13 18.42 0.25 3.92
C GLU A 13 17.42 0.55 5.04
N GLU A 14 17.85 0.59 6.29
CA GLU A 14 16.98 1.01 7.41
C GLU A 14 16.56 2.46 7.30
N ILE A 15 17.51 3.35 7.02
CA ILE A 15 17.24 4.78 6.82
C ILE A 15 16.24 4.98 5.67
N LYS A 16 16.44 4.29 4.56
CA LYS A 16 15.51 4.32 3.42
C LYS A 16 14.13 3.82 3.81
N ARG A 17 14.05 2.70 4.53
CA ARG A 17 12.78 2.14 4.98
C ARG A 17 12.02 3.10 5.90
N GLU A 18 12.67 3.71 6.85
CA GLU A 18 12.07 4.68 7.76
C GLU A 18 11.54 5.91 7.00
N ARG A 19 12.27 6.40 6.01
CA ARG A 19 11.80 7.50 5.14
C ARG A 19 10.55 7.08 4.37
N TYR A 20 10.56 5.93 3.71
CA TYR A 20 9.42 5.43 2.95
C TYR A 20 8.19 5.22 3.85
N ILE A 21 8.38 4.73 5.09
CA ILE A 21 7.29 4.59 6.06
C ILE A 21 6.75 5.96 6.47
N THR A 22 7.62 6.92 6.78
CA THR A 22 7.22 8.26 7.22
C THR A 22 6.41 8.98 6.14
N GLU A 23 6.89 8.99 4.90
CA GLU A 23 6.15 9.57 3.77
C GLU A 23 4.88 8.78 3.46
N GLY A 24 4.95 7.45 3.51
CA GLY A 24 3.80 6.57 3.31
C GLY A 24 2.66 6.80 4.32
N ILE A 25 2.99 7.14 5.58
CA ILE A 25 2.00 7.55 6.58
C ILE A 25 1.27 8.82 6.14
N LEU A 26 1.98 9.81 5.60
CA LEU A 26 1.37 11.06 5.12
C LEU A 26 0.46 10.80 3.93
N VAL A 27 0.91 10.01 2.96
CA VAL A 27 0.09 9.60 1.81
C VAL A 27 -1.15 8.84 2.27
N TYR A 28 -1.00 7.90 3.20
CA TYR A 28 -2.11 7.12 3.76
C TYR A 28 -3.15 8.01 4.44
N LYS A 29 -2.71 8.91 5.30
CA LYS A 29 -3.60 9.84 6.01
C LYS A 29 -4.38 10.73 5.05
N ALA A 30 -3.74 11.20 3.99
CA ALA A 30 -4.36 12.10 3.02
C ALA A 30 -5.35 11.40 2.08
N ASN A 31 -5.10 10.14 1.71
CA ASN A 31 -5.81 9.49 0.61
C ASN A 31 -6.59 8.22 1.02
N CYS A 32 -6.26 7.56 2.11
CA CYS A 32 -6.77 6.23 2.45
C CYS A 32 -7.55 6.20 3.76
N ALA A 33 -7.09 6.93 4.78
CA ALA A 33 -7.61 6.85 6.14
C ALA A 33 -9.08 7.27 6.28
N ASN A 34 -9.59 8.11 5.39
CA ASN A 34 -10.98 8.53 5.42
C ASN A 34 -11.95 7.35 5.25
N CYS A 35 -11.58 6.37 4.43
CA CYS A 35 -12.37 5.15 4.21
C CYS A 35 -11.86 3.97 5.05
N HIS A 36 -10.55 3.68 4.97
CA HIS A 36 -9.96 2.53 5.65
C HIS A 36 -9.65 2.73 7.13
N GLN A 37 -9.87 3.92 7.64
CA GLN A 37 -9.58 4.37 9.01
C GLN A 37 -8.09 4.38 9.36
N THR A 38 -7.72 5.07 10.44
CA THR A 38 -6.31 5.31 10.81
C THR A 38 -5.56 4.05 11.19
N LYS A 39 -6.26 3.05 11.72
CA LYS A 39 -5.70 1.74 12.10
C LYS A 39 -5.87 0.68 11.01
N GLY A 40 -6.36 1.06 9.83
CA GLY A 40 -6.63 0.12 8.75
C GLY A 40 -7.78 -0.84 9.03
N GLU A 41 -8.61 -0.57 10.02
CA GLU A 41 -9.71 -1.44 10.46
C GLU A 41 -10.92 -1.43 9.52
N GLY A 42 -10.98 -0.48 8.60
CA GLY A 42 -12.15 -0.28 7.75
C GLY A 42 -13.35 0.27 8.52
N LEU A 43 -14.51 0.30 7.89
CA LEU A 43 -15.74 0.82 8.48
C LEU A 43 -16.93 -0.08 8.18
N ALA A 44 -17.28 -0.93 9.14
CA ALA A 44 -18.44 -1.83 9.09
C ALA A 44 -18.51 -2.60 7.74
N ALA A 45 -19.70 -2.68 7.13
CA ALA A 45 -19.91 -3.29 5.82
C ALA A 45 -19.66 -2.33 4.64
N LEU A 46 -19.18 -1.10 4.90
CA LEU A 46 -19.00 -0.05 3.89
C LEU A 46 -17.61 -0.09 3.25
N TYR A 47 -16.59 -0.13 4.07
CA TYR A 47 -15.19 -0.07 3.62
C TYR A 47 -14.40 -1.22 4.24
N PRO A 48 -13.71 -2.02 3.41
CA PRO A 48 -12.97 -3.17 3.89
C PRO A 48 -11.77 -2.78 4.76
N PRO A 49 -11.36 -3.64 5.70
CA PRO A 49 -10.11 -3.45 6.42
C PRO A 49 -8.91 -3.66 5.50
N ILE A 50 -7.82 -2.95 5.79
CA ILE A 50 -6.48 -3.24 5.27
C ILE A 50 -5.74 -4.12 6.29
N ALA A 51 -5.87 -3.78 7.58
CA ALA A 51 -5.29 -4.58 8.66
C ALA A 51 -5.84 -6.01 8.62
N ASN A 52 -4.94 -6.98 8.59
CA ASN A 52 -5.26 -8.41 8.49
C ASN A 52 -6.10 -8.80 7.25
N SER A 53 -6.01 -8.01 6.17
CA SER A 53 -6.71 -8.29 4.93
C SER A 53 -6.04 -9.41 4.13
N ASP A 54 -6.85 -10.34 3.63
CA ASP A 54 -6.42 -11.37 2.67
C ASP A 54 -5.92 -10.79 1.34
N TYR A 55 -6.30 -9.54 1.00
CA TYR A 55 -5.76 -8.81 -0.16
C TYR A 55 -4.27 -8.52 -0.06
N LEU A 56 -3.69 -8.46 1.14
CA LEU A 56 -2.26 -8.22 1.32
C LEU A 56 -1.37 -9.39 0.84
N VAL A 57 -1.95 -10.55 0.55
CA VAL A 57 -1.23 -11.68 -0.05
C VAL A 57 -0.70 -11.34 -1.45
N ASN A 58 -1.37 -10.47 -2.20
CA ASN A 58 -0.97 -10.08 -3.55
C ASN A 58 -0.61 -8.59 -3.62
N LYS A 59 0.65 -8.27 -3.38
CA LYS A 59 1.17 -6.90 -3.40
C LYS A 59 0.97 -6.18 -4.74
N ASN A 60 1.16 -6.87 -5.86
CA ASN A 60 0.98 -6.27 -7.18
C ASN A 60 -0.47 -5.83 -7.38
N LYS A 61 -1.42 -6.65 -6.94
CA LYS A 61 -2.84 -6.28 -6.96
C LYS A 61 -3.11 -5.04 -6.10
N VAL A 62 -2.51 -4.94 -4.91
CA VAL A 62 -2.65 -3.76 -4.03
C VAL A 62 -2.10 -2.51 -4.72
N ILE A 63 -0.94 -2.59 -5.36
CA ILE A 63 -0.35 -1.48 -6.14
C ILE A 63 -1.32 -1.04 -7.25
N CYS A 64 -1.89 -1.99 -8.00
CA CYS A 64 -2.88 -1.70 -9.05
C CYS A 64 -4.13 -1.01 -8.48
N LEU A 65 -4.67 -1.52 -7.37
CA LEU A 65 -5.86 -0.95 -6.71
C LEU A 65 -5.66 0.49 -6.26
N ILE A 66 -4.51 0.82 -5.72
CA ILE A 66 -4.19 2.19 -5.30
C ILE A 66 -4.22 3.13 -6.50
N ARG A 67 -3.57 2.79 -7.60
CA ARG A 67 -3.48 3.65 -8.78
C ARG A 67 -4.79 3.73 -9.55
N TYR A 68 -5.47 2.60 -9.77
CA TYR A 68 -6.57 2.49 -10.71
C TYR A 68 -7.94 2.31 -10.06
N GLY A 69 -7.97 2.12 -8.74
CA GLY A 69 -9.21 1.90 -7.99
C GLY A 69 -9.76 0.49 -8.16
N GLN A 70 -10.95 0.29 -7.61
CA GLN A 70 -11.68 -0.98 -7.66
C GLN A 70 -13.16 -0.70 -7.77
N GLN A 71 -13.82 -1.39 -8.68
CA GLN A 71 -15.28 -1.32 -8.85
C GLN A 71 -15.90 -2.71 -8.75
N GLY A 72 -17.21 -2.73 -8.50
CA GLY A 72 -17.97 -3.95 -8.38
C GLY A 72 -17.81 -4.62 -7.02
N ARG A 73 -18.48 -5.76 -6.90
CA ARG A 73 -18.52 -6.55 -5.67
C ARG A 73 -17.21 -7.30 -5.46
N ILE A 74 -16.67 -7.17 -4.25
CA ILE A 74 -15.46 -7.89 -3.81
C ILE A 74 -15.73 -8.64 -2.50
N ILE A 75 -14.91 -9.63 -2.23
CA ILE A 75 -14.89 -10.36 -0.96
C ILE A 75 -13.54 -10.07 -0.29
N VAL A 76 -13.57 -9.59 0.96
CA VAL A 76 -12.39 -9.38 1.79
C VAL A 76 -12.61 -10.07 3.12
N ASN A 77 -11.72 -10.99 3.49
CA ASN A 77 -11.83 -11.80 4.71
C ASN A 77 -13.21 -12.50 4.84
N GLY A 78 -13.77 -12.97 3.72
CA GLY A 78 -15.07 -13.61 3.69
C GLY A 78 -16.28 -12.68 3.72
N ASN A 79 -16.10 -11.37 3.88
CA ASN A 79 -17.18 -10.39 3.88
C ASN A 79 -17.30 -9.69 2.53
N GLN A 80 -18.53 -9.40 2.13
CA GLN A 80 -18.82 -8.75 0.86
C GLN A 80 -18.84 -7.23 0.99
N TYR A 81 -18.15 -6.55 0.04
CA TYR A 81 -18.14 -5.10 -0.10
C TYR A 81 -18.49 -4.73 -1.54
N ASN A 82 -19.22 -3.63 -1.74
CA ASN A 82 -19.66 -3.19 -3.06
C ASN A 82 -19.46 -1.68 -3.28
N ARG A 83 -18.84 -0.97 -2.36
CA ARG A 83 -18.49 0.43 -2.58
C ARG A 83 -17.25 0.54 -3.46
N PRO A 84 -17.28 1.40 -4.48
CA PRO A 84 -16.10 1.65 -5.29
C PRO A 84 -14.96 2.22 -4.46
N MET A 85 -13.75 1.71 -4.66
CA MET A 85 -12.53 2.37 -4.21
C MET A 85 -12.09 3.34 -5.32
N PRO A 86 -11.95 4.64 -5.05
CA PRO A 86 -11.53 5.59 -6.07
C PRO A 86 -10.09 5.32 -6.51
N ALA A 87 -9.80 5.63 -7.76
CA ALA A 87 -8.44 5.68 -8.28
C ALA A 87 -7.68 6.87 -7.69
N HIS A 88 -6.36 6.74 -7.57
CA HIS A 88 -5.46 7.82 -7.14
C HIS A 88 -4.42 8.15 -8.23
N PRO A 89 -4.84 8.66 -9.41
CA PRO A 89 -3.94 8.94 -10.52
C PRO A 89 -2.94 10.07 -10.22
N GLN A 90 -3.24 10.92 -9.23
CA GLN A 90 -2.40 12.02 -8.78
C GLN A 90 -1.15 11.58 -8.02
N LEU A 91 -1.16 10.38 -7.43
CA LEU A 91 0.01 9.87 -6.71
C LEU A 91 1.13 9.53 -7.71
N SER A 92 2.33 9.99 -7.45
CA SER A 92 3.53 9.55 -8.18
C SER A 92 3.84 8.07 -7.88
N ASP A 93 4.67 7.44 -8.71
CA ASP A 93 5.11 6.06 -8.47
C ASP A 93 5.89 5.94 -7.15
N LEU A 94 6.60 7.00 -6.76
CA LEU A 94 7.28 7.06 -5.46
C LEU A 94 6.27 7.08 -4.31
N GLU A 95 5.24 7.92 -4.36
CA GLU A 95 4.20 7.96 -3.32
C GLU A 95 3.43 6.64 -3.22
N VAL A 96 3.19 5.98 -4.34
CA VAL A 96 2.62 4.62 -4.33
C VAL A 96 3.58 3.64 -3.64
N ALA A 97 4.88 3.69 -3.93
CA ALA A 97 5.88 2.84 -3.29
C ALA A 97 5.97 3.11 -1.77
N GLU A 98 5.91 4.36 -1.37
CA GLU A 98 5.95 4.79 0.03
C GLU A 98 4.72 4.31 0.81
N VAL A 99 3.52 4.53 0.29
CA VAL A 99 2.30 4.07 0.97
C VAL A 99 2.19 2.54 1.01
N VAL A 100 2.63 1.84 -0.03
CA VAL A 100 2.70 0.36 -0.03
C VAL A 100 3.73 -0.12 0.99
N THR A 101 4.90 0.53 1.09
CA THR A 101 5.88 0.22 2.13
C THR A 101 5.29 0.38 3.52
N TYR A 102 4.59 1.47 3.78
CA TYR A 102 3.90 1.68 5.05
C TYR A 102 2.87 0.59 5.34
N ILE A 103 1.95 0.32 4.42
CA ILE A 103 0.89 -0.69 4.57
C ILE A 103 1.49 -2.06 4.90
N TYR A 104 2.50 -2.50 4.16
CA TYR A 104 3.10 -3.83 4.35
C TYR A 104 3.98 -3.93 5.60
N ASN A 105 4.65 -2.87 6.01
CA ASN A 105 5.39 -2.85 7.28
C ASN A 105 4.45 -2.76 8.49
N GLN A 106 3.30 -2.11 8.34
CA GLN A 106 2.33 -1.94 9.41
C GLN A 106 1.43 -3.17 9.60
N TRP A 107 0.92 -3.74 8.50
CA TRP A 107 -0.09 -4.79 8.54
C TRP A 107 0.24 -6.04 7.71
N GLY A 108 1.23 -5.97 6.83
CA GLY A 108 1.62 -7.07 5.94
C GLY A 108 2.75 -7.95 6.48
N ASN A 109 3.19 -7.72 7.72
CA ASN A 109 4.28 -8.46 8.37
C ASN A 109 5.61 -8.45 7.59
N GLU A 110 5.89 -7.36 6.89
CA GLU A 110 7.16 -7.13 6.20
C GLU A 110 8.03 -6.11 6.96
N LYS A 111 9.35 -6.23 6.81
CA LYS A 111 10.34 -5.27 7.35
C LYS A 111 11.30 -4.83 6.25
N LYS A 112 10.75 -4.45 5.09
CA LYS A 112 11.53 -4.03 3.93
C LYS A 112 10.82 -2.93 3.12
N VAL A 113 11.57 -2.28 2.25
CA VAL A 113 11.06 -1.29 1.30
C VAL A 113 10.39 -1.99 0.12
N THR A 114 9.24 -1.49 -0.31
CA THR A 114 8.75 -1.69 -1.66
C THR A 114 9.33 -0.57 -2.50
N ASP A 115 10.40 -0.85 -3.23
CA ASP A 115 11.13 0.16 -3.99
C ASP A 115 10.31 0.68 -5.17
N VAL A 116 10.45 1.97 -5.48
CA VAL A 116 9.81 2.59 -6.64
C VAL A 116 10.15 1.88 -7.96
N LYS A 117 11.35 1.31 -8.08
CA LYS A 117 11.78 0.52 -9.24
C LYS A 117 10.98 -0.78 -9.42
N MET A 118 10.35 -1.28 -8.36
CA MET A 118 9.44 -2.43 -8.41
C MET A 118 8.01 -1.99 -8.76
N VAL A 119 7.61 -0.80 -8.36
CA VAL A 119 6.24 -0.27 -8.55
C VAL A 119 5.98 0.09 -10.00
N ALA A 120 6.88 0.80 -10.65
CA ALA A 120 6.69 1.29 -12.01
C ALA A 120 6.37 0.18 -13.04
N PRO A 121 7.09 -0.96 -13.09
CA PRO A 121 6.73 -2.06 -14.00
C PRO A 121 5.37 -2.69 -13.69
N VAL A 122 5.01 -2.79 -12.41
CA VAL A 122 3.70 -3.31 -11.99
C VAL A 122 2.58 -2.40 -12.48
N LEU A 123 2.72 -1.09 -12.30
CA LEU A 123 1.74 -0.11 -12.77
C LEU A 123 1.56 -0.14 -14.28
N GLU A 124 2.64 -0.32 -15.03
CA GLU A 124 2.58 -0.47 -16.48
C GLU A 124 1.82 -1.75 -16.89
N GLN A 125 2.08 -2.86 -16.21
CA GLN A 125 1.34 -4.11 -16.41
C GLN A 125 -0.15 -3.93 -16.11
N CYS A 126 -0.52 -3.33 -14.97
CA CYS A 126 -1.91 -3.06 -14.62
C CYS A 126 -2.62 -2.23 -15.72
N ARG A 127 -1.93 -1.22 -16.25
CA ARG A 127 -2.47 -0.36 -17.31
C ARG A 127 -2.76 -1.14 -18.60
N THR A 128 -1.87 -2.05 -18.96
CA THR A 128 -2.03 -2.91 -20.16
C THR A 128 -3.18 -3.88 -19.98
N GLU A 129 -3.32 -4.50 -18.82
CA GLU A 129 -4.43 -5.43 -18.52
C GLU A 129 -5.79 -4.73 -18.54
N LEU A 130 -5.88 -3.49 -18.02
CA LEU A 130 -7.11 -2.71 -18.02
C LEU A 130 -7.51 -2.18 -19.41
N ASN A 131 -6.54 -1.93 -20.29
CA ASN A 131 -6.74 -1.39 -21.64
C ASN A 131 -6.63 -2.45 -22.75
N GLY A 132 -6.34 -3.70 -22.38
CA GLY A 132 -6.24 -4.82 -23.31
C GLY A 132 -7.58 -5.17 -23.96
N PRO A 133 -7.59 -5.82 -25.13
CA PRO A 133 -8.83 -6.27 -25.76
C PRO A 133 -9.53 -7.26 -24.82
N VAL A 134 -10.83 -7.02 -24.61
CA VAL A 134 -11.70 -7.94 -23.87
C VAL A 134 -11.74 -9.24 -24.67
N THR A 135 -10.95 -10.23 -24.26
CA THR A 135 -11.07 -11.59 -24.81
C THR A 135 -12.34 -12.20 -24.24
N ASN A 136 -13.39 -12.24 -25.06
CA ASN A 136 -14.61 -12.98 -24.79
C ASN A 136 -14.34 -14.50 -24.72
#